data_0109c42d8fb28fb7d8256fa39e20ee43
#
_entry.id   0109c42d8fb28fb7d8256fa39e20ee43
#
_cell.length_a   1.000
_cell.length_b   1.000
_cell.length_c   1.000
_cell.angle_alpha   90.00
_cell.angle_beta   90.00
_cell.angle_gamma   90.00
#
_symmetry.space_group_name_H-M   'P 1'
#
loop_
_entity.id
_entity.type
_entity.pdbx_description
1 polymer ?
#
loop_
_entity_poly.entity_id
_entity_poly.type
_entity_poly.pdbx_seq_one_letter_code
_entity_poly.pdbx_strand_id
1 'polypeptide(L)'
;NNIPRMNDPLCPDLRNLLVQAAREVYAGQNNRIFSRGVYGNTEPPRFETPSEVRMLRTMGADLTAHTIAVEAYLSRAIGACYAGAYIVSNFAEGVVDTSWQGENIFDCYRDCADKFGRITVKAIAAIDPSKKHCHCQENMIVVPSTVKERITMEP
;
A
#
# COMPACT_ATOMS: atom_id res chain seq x y z
N ASN A 1 -13.90 -3.11 -21.85
CA ASN A 1 -13.71 -3.11 -20.40
C ASN A 1 -12.83 -4.28 -20.01
N ASN A 2 -11.77 -4.03 -19.26
CA ASN A 2 -10.88 -5.06 -18.74
C ASN A 2 -11.14 -5.21 -17.24
N ILE A 3 -10.94 -6.42 -16.71
CA ILE A 3 -11.11 -6.69 -15.28
C ILE A 3 -9.71 -6.79 -14.66
N PRO A 4 -9.32 -5.89 -13.75
CA PRO A 4 -8.02 -5.95 -13.11
C PRO A 4 -7.91 -7.16 -12.16
N ARG A 5 -6.77 -7.84 -12.21
CA ARG A 5 -6.41 -8.92 -11.28
C ARG A 5 -5.58 -8.37 -10.14
N MET A 6 -5.93 -8.71 -8.91
CA MET A 6 -5.32 -8.18 -7.69
C MET A 6 -4.47 -9.23 -6.94
N ASN A 7 -3.96 -10.24 -7.63
CA ASN A 7 -3.11 -11.28 -7.04
C ASN A 7 -1.74 -10.75 -6.51
N ASP A 8 -1.24 -9.67 -7.10
CA ASP A 8 -0.08 -8.90 -6.61
C ASP A 8 -0.40 -7.41 -6.78
N PRO A 9 -1.12 -6.79 -5.82
CA PRO A 9 -1.68 -5.45 -5.98
C PRO A 9 -0.64 -4.34 -6.07
N LEU A 10 0.53 -4.52 -5.45
CA LEU A 10 1.57 -3.50 -5.39
C LEU A 10 2.75 -3.88 -6.29
N CYS A 11 3.28 -2.88 -7.02
CA CYS A 11 4.38 -3.06 -7.95
C CYS A 11 5.68 -3.49 -7.23
N PRO A 12 6.25 -4.66 -7.56
CA PRO A 12 7.49 -5.13 -6.94
C PRO A 12 8.69 -4.24 -7.25
N ASP A 13 8.78 -3.67 -8.46
CA ASP A 13 9.90 -2.79 -8.84
C ASP A 13 9.89 -1.52 -8.01
N LEU A 14 8.75 -0.82 -7.91
CA LEU A 14 8.63 0.39 -7.10
C LEU A 14 8.83 0.09 -5.60
N ARG A 15 8.31 -1.03 -5.11
CA ARG A 15 8.55 -1.46 -3.72
C ARG A 15 10.03 -1.64 -3.43
N ASN A 16 10.78 -2.26 -4.33
CA ASN A 16 12.22 -2.48 -4.16
C ASN A 16 12.98 -1.16 -4.14
N LEU A 17 12.63 -0.19 -4.99
CA LEU A 17 13.22 1.15 -4.97
C LEU A 17 12.93 1.89 -3.65
N LEU A 18 11.70 1.81 -3.15
CA LEU A 18 11.33 2.39 -1.85
C LEU A 18 12.12 1.76 -0.69
N VAL A 19 12.26 0.43 -0.69
CA VAL A 19 13.03 -0.30 0.34
C VAL A 19 14.52 0.09 0.30
N GLN A 20 15.10 0.18 -0.90
CA GLN A 20 16.49 0.61 -1.06
C GLN A 20 16.68 2.04 -0.56
N ALA A 21 15.85 2.97 -1.00
CA ALA A 21 15.89 4.36 -0.55
C ALA A 21 15.73 4.49 0.97
N ALA A 22 14.81 3.71 1.57
CA ALA A 22 14.62 3.69 3.02
C ALA A 22 15.87 3.20 3.75
N ARG A 23 16.51 2.12 3.29
CA ARG A 23 17.75 1.61 3.88
C ARG A 23 18.88 2.62 3.83
N GLU A 24 18.99 3.38 2.73
CA GLU A 24 20.00 4.44 2.60
C GLU A 24 19.72 5.63 3.54
N VAL A 25 18.46 6.07 3.64
CA VAL A 25 18.07 7.20 4.49
C VAL A 25 18.21 6.87 5.98
N TYR A 26 17.96 5.62 6.36
CA TYR A 26 18.07 5.15 7.74
C TYR A 26 19.41 4.45 8.06
N ALA A 27 20.40 4.52 7.16
CA ALA A 27 21.69 3.91 7.39
C ALA A 27 22.33 4.40 8.71
N GLY A 28 22.81 3.46 9.52
CA GLY A 28 23.39 3.75 10.85
C GLY A 28 22.37 4.08 11.94
N GLN A 29 21.07 4.00 11.68
CA GLN A 29 20.00 4.23 12.66
C GLN A 29 19.34 2.91 13.05
N ASN A 30 18.85 2.80 14.29
CA ASN A 30 18.15 1.60 14.78
C ASN A 30 16.67 1.63 14.41
N ASN A 31 16.38 1.67 13.09
CA ASN A 31 15.02 1.65 12.58
C ASN A 31 14.70 0.32 11.91
N ARG A 32 13.47 -0.15 12.09
CA ARG A 32 12.99 -1.34 11.38
C ARG A 32 12.40 -0.95 10.04
N ILE A 33 12.86 -1.61 8.97
CA ILE A 33 12.33 -1.45 7.62
C ILE A 33 11.78 -2.80 7.18
N PHE A 34 10.46 -2.87 7.00
CA PHE A 34 9.78 -4.05 6.50
C PHE A 34 9.59 -3.91 4.99
N SER A 35 10.05 -4.89 4.24
CA SER A 35 9.92 -4.89 2.77
C SER A 35 8.61 -5.48 2.28
N ARG A 36 7.87 -6.14 3.17
CA ARG A 36 6.59 -6.81 2.90
C ARG A 36 5.71 -6.76 4.12
N GLY A 37 4.40 -6.87 3.88
CA GLY A 37 3.36 -7.03 4.87
C GLY A 37 2.01 -7.13 4.20
N VAL A 38 1.06 -7.72 4.88
CA VAL A 38 -0.35 -7.78 4.46
C VAL A 38 -1.07 -6.57 5.05
N TYR A 39 -1.58 -5.74 4.17
CA TYR A 39 -2.29 -4.52 4.54
C TYR A 39 -3.79 -4.78 4.64
N GLY A 40 -4.34 -4.69 5.83
CA GLY A 40 -5.78 -4.70 6.07
C GLY A 40 -6.36 -3.31 5.85
N ASN A 41 -7.14 -3.14 4.78
CA ASN A 41 -7.80 -1.86 4.52
C ASN A 41 -9.15 -1.81 5.22
N THR A 42 -9.39 -0.73 5.94
CA THR A 42 -10.65 -0.44 6.60
C THR A 42 -11.22 0.90 6.14
N GLU A 43 -12.45 1.20 6.52
CA GLU A 43 -13.12 2.42 6.07
C GLU A 43 -12.88 3.60 7.03
N PRO A 44 -12.45 4.78 6.49
CA PRO A 44 -12.38 6.00 7.27
C PRO A 44 -13.81 6.51 7.63
N PRO A 45 -13.98 7.48 8.56
CA PRO A 45 -12.94 8.27 9.22
C PRO A 45 -12.69 7.84 10.68
N ARG A 46 -12.72 6.60 11.00
CA ARG A 46 -12.56 6.10 12.38
C ARG A 46 -11.44 5.07 12.50
N PHE A 47 -10.92 4.87 13.70
CA PHE A 47 -10.10 3.72 14.02
C PHE A 47 -10.96 2.44 14.12
N GLU A 48 -10.34 1.30 13.90
CA GLU A 48 -10.97 0.00 14.01
C GLU A 48 -11.33 -0.32 15.45
N THR A 49 -12.40 -1.08 15.64
CA THR A 49 -12.68 -1.65 16.95
C THR A 49 -11.72 -2.81 17.26
N PRO A 50 -11.49 -3.15 18.55
CA PRO A 50 -10.67 -4.32 18.91
C PRO A 50 -11.14 -5.62 18.27
N SER A 51 -12.43 -5.75 17.97
CA SER A 51 -12.99 -6.93 17.29
C SER A 51 -12.63 -6.98 15.81
N GLU A 52 -12.68 -5.83 15.12
CA GLU A 52 -12.21 -5.71 13.73
C GLU A 52 -10.72 -6.00 13.63
N VAL A 53 -9.91 -5.48 14.55
CA VAL A 53 -8.45 -5.76 14.58
C VAL A 53 -8.18 -7.26 14.78
N ARG A 54 -8.91 -7.94 15.69
CA ARG A 54 -8.79 -9.39 15.83
C ARG A 54 -9.19 -10.15 14.56
N MET A 55 -10.25 -9.73 13.88
CA MET A 55 -10.68 -10.31 12.62
C MET A 55 -9.60 -10.14 11.53
N LEU A 56 -9.08 -8.94 11.34
CA LEU A 56 -8.01 -8.65 10.37
C LEU A 56 -6.76 -9.49 10.65
N ARG A 57 -6.35 -9.59 11.92
CA ARG A 57 -5.23 -10.44 12.33
C ARG A 57 -5.47 -11.92 12.00
N THR A 58 -6.68 -12.42 12.22
CA THR A 58 -7.06 -13.81 11.88
C THR A 58 -7.00 -14.05 10.37
N MET A 59 -7.29 -13.02 9.56
CA MET A 59 -7.16 -13.04 8.11
C MET A 59 -5.71 -12.86 7.62
N GLY A 60 -4.76 -12.68 8.54
CA GLY A 60 -3.33 -12.57 8.24
C GLY A 60 -2.84 -11.15 7.95
N ALA A 61 -3.58 -10.11 8.34
CA ALA A 61 -3.10 -8.74 8.21
C ALA A 61 -1.97 -8.44 9.22
N ASP A 62 -0.92 -7.80 8.75
CA ASP A 62 0.22 -7.34 9.55
C ASP A 62 0.03 -5.90 10.05
N LEU A 63 -0.71 -5.09 9.28
CA LEU A 63 -1.01 -3.70 9.59
C LEU A 63 -2.39 -3.33 9.05
N THR A 64 -2.96 -2.26 9.59
CA THR A 64 -4.24 -1.71 9.13
C THR A 64 -4.16 -0.21 8.92
N ALA A 65 -4.85 0.29 7.91
CA ALA A 65 -5.10 1.70 7.62
C ALA A 65 -6.19 1.83 6.53
N HIS A 66 -6.41 3.05 5.98
CA HIS A 66 -7.62 3.38 5.23
C HIS A 66 -7.43 3.75 3.75
N THR A 67 -6.20 3.79 3.22
CA THR A 67 -5.94 4.55 2.00
C THR A 67 -5.59 3.72 0.78
N ILE A 68 -4.71 2.75 0.88
CA ILE A 68 -4.00 2.18 -0.27
C ILE A 68 -4.86 1.31 -1.20
N ALA A 69 -5.92 0.68 -0.71
CA ALA A 69 -6.64 -0.31 -1.51
C ALA A 69 -7.31 0.31 -2.73
N VAL A 70 -7.97 1.46 -2.55
CA VAL A 70 -8.69 2.15 -3.63
C VAL A 70 -7.69 2.64 -4.70
N GLU A 71 -6.58 3.24 -4.27
CA GLU A 71 -5.55 3.72 -5.19
C GLU A 71 -4.89 2.57 -5.95
N ALA A 72 -4.65 1.43 -5.28
CA ALA A 72 -4.13 0.23 -5.92
C ALA A 72 -5.10 -0.32 -6.99
N TYR A 73 -6.42 -0.34 -6.71
CA TYR A 73 -7.43 -0.77 -7.68
C TYR A 73 -7.48 0.14 -8.89
N LEU A 74 -7.53 1.45 -8.67
CA LEU A 74 -7.59 2.44 -9.75
C LEU A 74 -6.31 2.42 -10.59
N SER A 75 -5.16 2.35 -9.94
CA SER A 75 -3.88 2.24 -10.65
C SER A 75 -3.81 0.98 -11.50
N ARG A 76 -4.29 -0.16 -10.99
CA ARG A 76 -4.37 -1.40 -11.74
C ARG A 76 -5.33 -1.29 -12.92
N ALA A 77 -6.48 -0.65 -12.75
CA ALA A 77 -7.48 -0.49 -13.80
C ALA A 77 -6.96 0.28 -15.03
N ILE A 78 -5.99 1.17 -14.85
CA ILE A 78 -5.32 1.91 -15.94
C ILE A 78 -3.95 1.28 -16.34
N GLY A 79 -3.58 0.14 -15.76
CA GLY A 79 -2.30 -0.51 -16.03
C GLY A 79 -1.07 0.20 -15.45
N ALA A 80 -1.27 1.11 -14.49
CA ALA A 80 -0.18 1.80 -13.82
C ALA A 80 0.50 0.95 -12.75
N CYS A 81 1.79 1.22 -12.52
CA CYS A 81 2.52 0.71 -11.37
C CYS A 81 2.18 1.55 -10.13
N TYR A 82 1.89 0.88 -9.03
CA TYR A 82 1.60 1.53 -7.76
C TYR A 82 2.33 0.84 -6.61
N ALA A 83 2.89 1.60 -5.69
CA ALA A 83 3.45 1.11 -4.44
C ALA A 83 3.27 2.16 -3.35
N GLY A 84 3.13 1.72 -2.10
CA GLY A 84 2.99 2.58 -0.95
C GLY A 84 4.12 2.38 0.06
N ALA A 85 4.47 3.43 0.77
CA ALA A 85 5.32 3.39 1.95
C ALA A 85 4.51 3.88 3.17
N TYR A 86 4.72 3.26 4.31
CA TYR A 86 3.99 3.55 5.54
C TYR A 86 4.92 3.80 6.69
N ILE A 87 4.47 4.63 7.61
CA ILE A 87 5.03 4.80 8.93
C ILE A 87 4.12 4.06 9.89
N VAL A 88 4.66 3.09 10.63
CA VAL A 88 3.94 2.45 11.73
C VAL A 88 4.04 3.38 12.94
N SER A 89 2.95 4.06 13.27
CA SER A 89 2.90 5.10 14.30
C SER A 89 2.41 4.60 15.66
N ASN A 90 1.57 3.57 15.67
CA ASN A 90 0.94 3.06 16.88
C ASN A 90 0.54 1.60 16.71
N PHE A 91 0.20 0.95 17.81
CA PHE A 91 -0.52 -0.32 17.77
C PHE A 91 -2.00 -0.09 17.43
N ALA A 92 -2.59 -1.02 16.68
CA ALA A 92 -4.03 -1.00 16.44
C ALA A 92 -4.82 -1.28 17.73
N GLU A 93 -6.10 -0.87 17.74
CA GLU A 93 -6.96 -0.94 18.93
C GLU A 93 -7.05 -2.36 19.51
N GLY A 94 -6.84 -2.44 20.83
CA GLY A 94 -6.91 -3.70 21.57
C GLY A 94 -5.74 -4.67 21.38
N VAL A 95 -4.65 -4.26 20.70
CA VAL A 95 -3.42 -5.06 20.57
C VAL A 95 -2.58 -4.99 21.84
N VAL A 96 -2.51 -3.82 22.45
CA VAL A 96 -1.83 -3.57 23.72
C VAL A 96 -2.79 -2.84 24.65
N ASP A 97 -2.63 -3.10 25.95
CA ASP A 97 -3.43 -2.44 27.00
C ASP A 97 -2.76 -1.10 27.39
N THR A 98 -2.74 -0.17 26.45
CA THR A 98 -2.21 1.17 26.69
C THR A 98 -3.29 2.19 26.33
N SER A 99 -3.44 3.21 27.18
CA SER A 99 -4.23 4.37 26.81
C SER A 99 -3.57 5.06 25.62
N TRP A 100 -4.25 5.08 24.50
CA TRP A 100 -3.83 5.75 23.30
C TRP A 100 -3.77 7.27 23.56
N GLN A 101 -2.62 7.88 23.29
CA GLN A 101 -2.44 9.33 23.36
C GLN A 101 -2.18 9.86 21.97
N GLY A 102 -3.16 10.58 21.40
CA GLY A 102 -3.10 11.11 20.03
C GLY A 102 -1.89 12.01 19.76
N GLU A 103 -1.34 12.64 20.78
CA GLU A 103 -0.15 13.48 20.70
C GLU A 103 1.06 12.71 20.15
N ASN A 104 1.24 11.47 20.53
CA ASN A 104 2.37 10.63 20.10
C ASN A 104 2.34 10.33 18.60
N ILE A 105 1.17 10.27 17.97
CA ILE A 105 1.04 10.04 16.53
C ILE A 105 1.52 11.25 15.73
N PHE A 106 1.09 12.45 16.13
CA PHE A 106 1.50 13.67 15.44
C PHE A 106 2.99 13.93 15.57
N ASP A 107 3.57 13.61 16.74
CA ASP A 107 5.02 13.68 16.95
C ASP A 107 5.75 12.68 16.02
N CYS A 108 5.28 11.45 15.93
CA CYS A 108 5.83 10.46 15.02
C CYS A 108 5.78 10.92 13.55
N TYR A 109 4.67 11.51 13.13
CA TYR A 109 4.54 12.03 11.77
C TYR A 109 5.49 13.20 11.51
N ARG A 110 5.60 14.14 12.44
CA ARG A 110 6.53 15.27 12.33
C ARG A 110 7.98 14.81 12.24
N ASP A 111 8.38 13.89 13.10
CA ASP A 111 9.76 13.39 13.16
C ASP A 111 10.14 12.54 11.95
N CYS A 112 9.16 11.91 11.31
CA CYS A 112 9.36 11.10 10.12
C CYS A 112 9.23 11.86 8.80
N ALA A 113 8.61 13.04 8.79
CA ALA A 113 8.23 13.75 7.56
C ALA A 113 9.41 14.03 6.62
N ASP A 114 10.53 14.56 7.14
CA ASP A 114 11.74 14.82 6.35
C ASP A 114 12.30 13.53 5.75
N LYS A 115 12.46 12.50 6.56
CA LYS A 115 13.00 11.20 6.12
C LYS A 115 12.09 10.55 5.08
N PHE A 116 10.78 10.63 5.27
CA PHE A 116 9.81 10.10 4.33
C PHE A 116 9.85 10.84 2.98
N GLY A 117 9.98 12.16 3.02
CA GLY A 117 10.19 12.98 1.82
C GLY A 117 11.47 12.59 1.08
N ARG A 118 12.59 12.42 1.80
CA ARG A 118 13.87 11.98 1.23
C ARG A 118 13.80 10.58 0.61
N ILE A 119 13.12 9.64 1.26
CA ILE A 119 12.88 8.29 0.72
C ILE A 119 12.12 8.38 -0.60
N THR A 120 11.04 9.15 -0.62
CA THR A 120 10.18 9.32 -1.80
C THR A 120 10.96 9.91 -2.96
N VAL A 121 11.68 11.00 -2.74
CA VAL A 121 12.49 11.67 -3.77
C VAL A 121 13.58 10.75 -4.32
N LYS A 122 14.29 10.03 -3.43
CA LYS A 122 15.31 9.05 -3.86
C LYS A 122 14.72 7.91 -4.69
N ALA A 123 13.60 7.36 -4.26
CA ALA A 123 12.93 6.29 -5.00
C ALA A 123 12.46 6.76 -6.38
N ILE A 124 11.86 7.95 -6.47
CA ILE A 124 11.44 8.55 -7.76
C ILE A 124 12.64 8.76 -8.67
N ALA A 125 13.74 9.33 -8.17
CA ALA A 125 14.94 9.59 -8.96
C ALA A 125 15.61 8.30 -9.48
N ALA A 126 15.37 7.16 -8.83
CA ALA A 126 15.88 5.86 -9.24
C ALA A 126 14.99 5.11 -10.24
N ILE A 127 13.82 5.65 -10.59
CA ILE A 127 12.92 5.02 -11.56
C ILE A 127 13.55 5.11 -12.96
N ASP A 128 13.79 3.94 -13.54
CA ASP A 128 14.24 3.80 -14.92
C ASP A 128 13.20 2.95 -15.70
N PRO A 129 12.38 3.58 -16.55
CA PRO A 129 11.36 2.86 -17.31
C PRO A 129 11.92 1.78 -18.25
N SER A 130 13.19 1.88 -18.65
CA SER A 130 13.85 0.89 -19.50
C SER A 130 14.20 -0.41 -18.75
N LYS A 131 14.23 -0.36 -17.41
CA LYS A 131 14.55 -1.49 -16.52
C LYS A 131 13.31 -2.02 -15.80
N LYS A 132 12.17 -1.99 -16.45
CA LYS A 132 10.92 -2.49 -15.90
C LYS A 132 10.89 -4.03 -15.97
N HIS A 133 10.70 -4.69 -14.82
CA HIS A 133 10.58 -6.14 -14.69
C HIS A 133 9.19 -6.57 -14.18
N CYS A 134 8.39 -5.66 -13.70
CA CYS A 134 7.06 -5.95 -13.20
C CYS A 134 6.05 -6.20 -14.34
N HIS A 135 5.02 -6.99 -14.05
CA HIS A 135 3.92 -7.32 -14.96
C HIS A 135 2.62 -6.57 -14.63
N CYS A 136 2.72 -5.35 -14.05
CA CYS A 136 1.55 -4.59 -13.61
C CYS A 136 0.55 -4.30 -14.73
N GLN A 137 1.02 -4.07 -15.96
CA GLN A 137 0.16 -3.81 -17.13
C GLN A 137 -0.53 -5.06 -17.67
N GLU A 138 0.02 -6.25 -17.40
CA GLU A 138 -0.46 -7.52 -17.93
C GLU A 138 -1.50 -8.19 -17.02
N ASN A 139 -1.61 -7.72 -15.77
CA ASN A 139 -2.52 -8.27 -14.76
C ASN A 139 -3.97 -7.82 -15.00
N MET A 140 -4.47 -8.10 -16.19
CA MET A 140 -5.83 -7.80 -16.60
C MET A 140 -6.47 -8.98 -17.35
N ILE A 141 -7.75 -9.22 -17.09
CA ILE A 141 -8.57 -10.10 -17.93
C ILE A 141 -9.18 -9.22 -19.02
N VAL A 142 -8.86 -9.51 -20.26
CA VAL A 142 -9.45 -8.83 -21.42
C VAL A 142 -10.84 -9.42 -21.65
N VAL A 143 -11.87 -8.59 -21.57
CA VAL A 143 -13.25 -9.01 -21.88
C VAL A 143 -13.39 -9.08 -23.40
N PRO A 144 -13.72 -10.25 -23.99
CA PRO A 144 -13.92 -10.39 -25.43
C PRO A 144 -15.00 -9.44 -25.97
N SER A 145 -14.83 -8.96 -27.20
CA SER A 145 -15.78 -8.06 -27.87
C SER A 145 -17.19 -8.66 -27.94
N THR A 146 -17.29 -9.95 -28.18
CA THR A 146 -18.57 -10.69 -28.21
C THR A 146 -19.37 -10.62 -26.90
N VAL A 147 -18.67 -10.51 -25.74
CA VAL A 147 -19.33 -10.31 -24.44
C VAL A 147 -19.76 -8.86 -24.27
N LYS A 148 -18.95 -7.91 -24.76
CA LYS A 148 -19.28 -6.48 -24.72
C LYS A 148 -20.54 -6.18 -25.51
N GLU A 149 -20.69 -6.76 -26.68
CA GLU A 149 -21.85 -6.59 -27.54
C GLU A 149 -23.14 -7.12 -26.89
N ARG A 150 -23.07 -8.23 -26.15
CA ARG A 150 -24.23 -8.77 -25.44
C ARG A 150 -24.68 -7.90 -24.27
N ILE A 151 -23.75 -7.26 -23.54
CA ILE A 151 -24.08 -6.39 -22.41
C ILE A 151 -24.72 -5.06 -22.88
N THR A 152 -24.41 -4.60 -24.10
CA THR A 152 -24.90 -3.34 -24.65
C THR A 152 -26.21 -3.48 -25.42
N MET A 153 -26.70 -4.70 -25.66
CA MET A 153 -27.91 -4.98 -26.48
C MET A 153 -29.15 -5.28 -25.65
N GLU A 154 -29.12 -5.22 -24.34
CA GLU A 154 -30.36 -5.31 -23.53
C GLU A 154 -30.90 -3.89 -23.27
N PRO A 155 -32.18 -3.65 -23.66
CA PRO A 155 -32.83 -2.36 -23.45
C PRO A 155 -33.21 -2.11 -21.99
#